data_e69e7a175583d07ff078e2fca8367e4c
#
_entry.id   e69e7a175583d07ff078e2fca8367e4c
#
_cell.length_a   1.000
_cell.length_b   1.000
_cell.length_c   1.000
_cell.angle_alpha   90.00
_cell.angle_beta   90.00
_cell.angle_gamma   90.00
#
_symmetry.space_group_name_H-M   'P 1'
#
loop_
_entity.id
_entity.type
_entity.pdbx_description
1 polymer ?
#
loop_
_entity_poly.entity_id
_entity_poly.type
_entity_poly.pdbx_seq_one_letter_code
_entity_poly.pdbx_strand_id
1 'polypeptide(L)'
;WDAPPPPSEGPNVKFIPYDKAPKPKIPIKPVYPEIAQEAGIEGTVYIQFFIDKKGNVTEAWVQKGIPNTGLNEAALEAVKRSKWKPAQQRDKKVGVWQTVPVKFELISN
;
A
#
# COMPACT_ATOMS: atom_id res chain seq x y z
N TRP A 1 5.16 18.59 -7.31
CA TRP A 1 5.18 17.15 -7.14
C TRP A 1 6.51 16.68 -6.59
N ASP A 2 6.48 16.08 -5.41
CA ASP A 2 7.67 15.88 -4.61
C ASP A 2 8.01 14.44 -4.27
N ALA A 3 7.23 13.48 -4.71
CA ALA A 3 7.51 12.10 -4.32
C ALA A 3 8.85 11.67 -4.94
N PRO A 4 9.78 11.17 -4.13
CA PRO A 4 11.02 10.64 -4.67
C PRO A 4 10.75 9.37 -5.46
N PRO A 5 11.66 8.96 -6.34
CA PRO A 5 11.47 7.69 -7.03
C PRO A 5 11.41 6.54 -6.02
N PRO A 6 10.64 5.50 -6.31
CA PRO A 6 10.61 4.35 -5.41
C PRO A 6 11.98 3.69 -5.33
N PRO A 7 12.29 3.07 -4.19
CA PRO A 7 13.57 2.38 -4.07
C PRO A 7 13.66 1.24 -5.07
N SER A 8 14.87 1.01 -5.57
CA SER A 8 15.11 -0.08 -6.49
C SER A 8 14.92 -1.42 -5.76
N GLU A 9 14.56 -2.43 -6.50
CA GLU A 9 14.43 -3.76 -5.91
C GLU A 9 15.80 -4.34 -5.61
N GLY A 10 15.86 -5.16 -4.59
CA GLY A 10 17.06 -5.90 -4.26
C GLY A 10 17.62 -5.55 -2.89
N PRO A 11 18.72 -6.20 -2.53
CA PRO A 11 19.25 -6.08 -1.17
C PRO A 11 19.85 -4.73 -0.84
N ASN A 12 20.13 -3.90 -1.84
CA ASN A 12 20.74 -2.59 -1.63
C ASN A 12 19.74 -1.44 -1.68
N VAL A 13 18.49 -1.73 -1.45
CA VAL A 13 17.45 -0.71 -1.46
C VAL A 13 17.70 0.27 -0.33
N LYS A 14 17.80 1.55 -0.70
CA LYS A 14 17.90 2.61 0.31
C LYS A 14 16.51 2.99 0.76
N PHE A 15 16.33 3.09 2.03
CA PHE A 15 15.11 3.61 2.57
C PHE A 15 15.38 4.97 3.22
N ILE A 16 14.32 5.78 3.31
CA ILE A 16 14.42 7.07 3.98
C ILE A 16 14.44 6.80 5.49
N PRO A 17 15.49 7.21 6.19
CA PRO A 17 15.53 6.97 7.64
C PRO A 17 14.45 7.77 8.35
N TYR A 18 13.88 7.18 9.38
CA TYR A 18 12.92 7.86 10.22
C TYR A 18 13.00 7.30 11.64
N ASP A 19 12.65 8.15 12.60
CA ASP A 19 12.59 7.75 14.00
C ASP A 19 11.23 7.14 14.35
N LYS A 20 10.19 7.62 13.69
CA LYS A 20 8.83 7.12 13.90
C LYS A 20 8.26 6.67 12.58
N ALA A 21 7.79 5.43 12.56
CA ALA A 21 7.16 4.86 11.39
C ALA A 21 5.79 5.49 11.15
N PRO A 22 5.33 5.52 9.90
CA PRO A 22 3.97 5.96 9.64
C PRO A 22 2.96 4.99 10.25
N LYS A 23 1.82 5.52 10.69
CA LYS A 23 0.76 4.71 11.29
C LYS A 23 -0.56 5.00 10.60
N PRO A 24 -1.38 3.99 10.34
CA PRO A 24 -2.65 4.22 9.68
C PRO A 24 -3.63 4.97 10.59
N LYS A 25 -4.25 6.00 10.04
CA LYS A 25 -5.41 6.67 10.65
C LYS A 25 -6.69 6.08 10.09
N ILE A 26 -6.74 5.94 8.77
CA ILE A 26 -7.81 5.24 8.08
C ILE A 26 -7.14 4.02 7.47
N PRO A 27 -7.42 2.82 7.99
CA PRO A 27 -6.70 1.63 7.54
C PRO A 27 -7.07 1.23 6.12
N ILE A 28 -6.23 0.37 5.55
CA ILE A 28 -6.48 -0.19 4.23
C ILE A 28 -7.60 -1.23 4.36
N LYS A 29 -8.74 -0.95 3.71
CA LYS A 29 -9.89 -1.84 3.74
C LYS A 29 -10.27 -2.22 2.31
N PRO A 30 -9.72 -3.31 1.79
CA PRO A 30 -10.05 -3.72 0.44
C PRO A 30 -11.47 -4.24 0.32
N VAL A 31 -12.08 -3.95 -0.81
CA VAL A 31 -13.40 -4.49 -1.13
C VAL A 31 -13.18 -5.68 -2.07
N TYR A 32 -13.56 -6.84 -1.61
CA TYR A 32 -13.37 -8.07 -2.38
C TYR A 32 -14.32 -8.03 -3.61
N PRO A 33 -13.79 -8.07 -4.83
CA PRO A 33 -14.68 -8.04 -5.99
C PRO A 33 -15.62 -9.24 -6.03
N GLU A 34 -16.87 -8.96 -6.30
CA GLU A 34 -17.90 -10.00 -6.27
C GLU A 34 -17.60 -11.14 -7.24
N ILE A 35 -17.16 -10.79 -8.44
CA ILE A 35 -16.81 -11.80 -9.45
C ILE A 35 -15.69 -12.71 -8.95
N ALA A 36 -14.69 -12.14 -8.28
CA ALA A 36 -13.60 -12.93 -7.73
C ALA A 36 -14.08 -13.84 -6.61
N GLN A 37 -14.99 -13.34 -5.77
CA GLN A 37 -15.57 -14.17 -4.72
C GLN A 37 -16.31 -15.36 -5.29
N GLU A 38 -17.16 -15.11 -6.29
CA GLU A 38 -17.97 -16.16 -6.93
C GLU A 38 -17.09 -17.20 -7.62
N ALA A 39 -15.99 -16.75 -8.20
CA ALA A 39 -15.05 -17.66 -8.86
C ALA A 39 -14.09 -18.35 -7.90
N GLY A 40 -14.13 -18.02 -6.62
CA GLY A 40 -13.23 -18.61 -5.64
C GLY A 40 -11.79 -18.17 -5.77
N ILE A 41 -11.56 -16.97 -6.30
CA ILE A 41 -10.21 -16.47 -6.55
C ILE A 41 -9.67 -15.79 -5.30
N GLU A 42 -8.56 -16.29 -4.80
CA GLU A 42 -7.85 -15.73 -3.64
C GLU A 42 -6.44 -15.35 -4.04
N GLY A 43 -5.82 -14.52 -3.24
CA GLY A 43 -4.44 -14.17 -3.46
C GLY A 43 -4.03 -12.93 -2.71
N THR A 44 -2.76 -12.57 -2.87
CA THR A 44 -2.18 -11.41 -2.22
C THR A 44 -1.65 -10.46 -3.29
N VAL A 45 -2.00 -9.19 -3.14
CA VAL A 45 -1.53 -8.13 -4.02
C VAL A 45 -0.59 -7.25 -3.22
N TYR A 46 0.62 -7.02 -3.73
CA TYR A 46 1.58 -6.17 -3.07
C TYR A 46 1.54 -4.79 -3.70
N ILE A 47 1.25 -3.79 -2.87
CA ILE A 47 1.14 -2.40 -3.31
C ILE A 47 2.30 -1.60 -2.74
N GLN A 48 3.02 -0.90 -3.60
CA GLN A 48 4.02 0.05 -3.18
C GLN A 48 3.40 1.45 -3.27
N PHE A 49 3.52 2.23 -2.21
CA PHE A 49 2.87 3.54 -2.17
C PHE A 49 3.69 4.53 -1.36
N PHE A 50 3.47 5.80 -1.66
CA PHE A 50 4.16 6.91 -1.00
C PHE A 50 3.20 7.62 -0.06
N ILE A 51 3.62 7.77 1.19
CA ILE A 51 2.89 8.54 2.20
C ILE A 51 3.61 9.88 2.34
N ASP A 52 2.92 10.96 2.00
CA ASP A 52 3.53 12.28 2.04
C ASP A 52 3.58 12.83 3.48
N LYS A 53 4.12 14.04 3.61
CA LYS A 53 4.27 14.70 4.92
C LYS A 53 2.94 14.96 5.61
N LYS A 54 1.87 14.99 4.87
CA LYS A 54 0.52 15.22 5.41
C LYS A 54 -0.21 13.92 5.73
N GLY A 55 0.40 12.78 5.41
CA GLY A 55 -0.22 11.50 5.64
C GLY A 55 -1.12 11.02 4.53
N ASN A 56 -1.08 11.67 3.38
CA ASN A 56 -1.85 11.27 2.22
C ASN A 56 -1.07 10.32 1.34
N VAL A 57 -1.78 9.38 0.72
CA VAL A 57 -1.17 8.51 -0.29
C VAL A 57 -1.24 9.23 -1.62
N THR A 58 -0.09 9.68 -2.12
CA THR A 58 -0.01 10.45 -3.35
C THR A 58 0.40 9.63 -4.56
N GLU A 59 1.07 8.50 -4.32
CA GLU A 59 1.48 7.58 -5.36
C GLU A 59 1.20 6.18 -4.89
N ALA A 60 0.69 5.33 -5.77
CA ALA A 60 0.46 3.93 -5.44
C ALA A 60 0.45 3.10 -6.71
N TRP A 61 1.06 1.93 -6.65
CA TRP A 61 1.06 1.03 -7.79
C TRP A 61 1.13 -0.43 -7.33
N VAL A 62 0.76 -1.32 -8.22
CA VAL A 62 0.84 -2.76 -7.97
C VAL A 62 2.27 -3.21 -8.24
N GLN A 63 2.96 -3.63 -7.20
CA GLN A 63 4.30 -4.16 -7.33
C GLN A 63 4.26 -5.62 -7.80
N LYS A 64 3.35 -6.39 -7.22
CA LYS A 64 3.12 -7.77 -7.62
C LYS A 64 1.66 -8.08 -7.39
N GLY A 65 1.00 -8.60 -8.39
CA GLY A 65 -0.43 -8.86 -8.30
C GLY A 65 -0.86 -10.09 -9.07
N ILE A 66 -2.16 -10.20 -9.23
CA ILE A 66 -2.81 -11.33 -9.89
C ILE A 66 -3.64 -10.76 -11.04
N PRO A 67 -3.17 -10.88 -12.26
CA PRO A 67 -3.86 -10.27 -13.39
C PRO A 67 -5.23 -10.88 -13.67
N ASN A 68 -6.10 -10.09 -14.25
CA ASN A 68 -7.43 -10.53 -14.74
C ASN A 68 -8.36 -11.04 -13.64
N THR A 69 -8.21 -10.54 -12.42
CA THR A 69 -9.04 -10.99 -11.29
C THR A 69 -9.83 -9.85 -10.65
N GLY A 70 -9.46 -8.59 -10.94
CA GLY A 70 -10.02 -7.45 -10.24
C GLY A 70 -9.39 -7.20 -8.89
N LEU A 71 -8.58 -8.13 -8.38
CA LEU A 71 -7.95 -7.98 -7.07
C LEU A 71 -6.92 -6.85 -7.04
N ASN A 72 -6.19 -6.66 -8.14
CA ASN A 72 -5.20 -5.59 -8.23
C ASN A 72 -5.86 -4.22 -8.07
N GLU A 73 -6.94 -4.00 -8.78
CA GLU A 73 -7.67 -2.73 -8.76
C GLU A 73 -8.29 -2.50 -7.38
N ALA A 74 -8.85 -3.54 -6.78
CA ALA A 74 -9.44 -3.45 -5.46
C ALA A 74 -8.40 -3.11 -4.39
N ALA A 75 -7.23 -3.73 -4.46
CA ALA A 75 -6.15 -3.46 -3.53
C ALA A 75 -5.63 -2.04 -3.69
N LEU A 76 -5.43 -1.61 -4.93
CA LEU A 76 -4.92 -0.28 -5.22
C LEU A 76 -5.87 0.80 -4.71
N GLU A 77 -7.16 0.62 -4.96
CA GLU A 77 -8.18 1.56 -4.51
C GLU A 77 -8.20 1.67 -2.98
N ALA A 78 -8.09 0.54 -2.29
CA ALA A 78 -8.08 0.52 -0.84
C ALA A 78 -6.88 1.27 -0.27
N VAL A 79 -5.71 1.11 -0.88
CA VAL A 79 -4.51 1.82 -0.45
C VAL A 79 -4.65 3.31 -0.69
N LYS A 80 -5.19 3.71 -1.83
CA LYS A 80 -5.38 5.12 -2.15
C LYS A 80 -6.33 5.82 -1.19
N ARG A 81 -7.29 5.10 -0.64
CA ARG A 81 -8.25 5.66 0.33
C ARG A 81 -7.72 5.70 1.75
N SER A 82 -6.64 5.01 2.03
CA SER A 82 -6.08 4.99 3.38
C SER A 82 -5.47 6.35 3.72
N LYS A 83 -5.46 6.66 5.02
CA LYS A 83 -4.85 7.88 5.53
C LYS A 83 -3.91 7.50 6.67
N TRP A 84 -2.86 8.27 6.81
CA TRP A 84 -1.77 7.90 7.69
C TRP A 84 -1.32 9.06 8.55
N LYS A 85 -0.74 8.74 9.70
CA LYS A 85 0.13 9.67 10.40
C LYS A 85 1.47 9.55 9.70
N PRO A 86 2.05 10.66 9.24
CA PRO A 86 3.29 10.58 8.48
C PRO A 86 4.45 10.11 9.35
N ALA A 87 5.46 9.54 8.71
CA ALA A 87 6.69 9.21 9.39
C ALA A 87 7.38 10.48 9.86
N GLN A 88 8.22 10.37 10.87
CA GLN A 88 8.99 11.50 11.39
C GLN A 88 10.46 11.15 11.48
N GLN A 89 11.30 12.12 11.19
CA GLN A 89 12.72 12.05 11.42
C GLN A 89 13.08 13.24 12.30
N ARG A 90 13.51 12.95 13.54
CA ARG A 90 13.65 13.95 14.59
C ARG A 90 12.28 14.59 14.76
N ASP A 91 12.13 15.86 14.75
CA ASP A 91 10.82 16.48 14.95
C ASP A 91 10.15 16.86 13.64
N LYS A 92 10.62 16.34 12.52
CA LYS A 92 10.09 16.71 11.22
C LYS A 92 9.32 15.55 10.58
N LYS A 93 8.18 15.87 10.02
CA LYS A 93 7.42 14.93 9.23
C LYS A 93 8.12 14.72 7.89
N VAL A 94 8.22 13.47 7.46
CA VAL A 94 8.87 13.12 6.20
C VAL A 94 7.99 12.20 5.39
N GLY A 95 8.10 12.31 4.06
CA GLY A 95 7.42 11.38 3.17
C GLY A 95 8.23 10.09 3.05
N VAL A 96 7.55 8.95 2.97
CA VAL A 96 8.22 7.66 2.87
C VAL A 96 7.47 6.74 1.92
N TRP A 97 8.23 5.82 1.30
CA TRP A 97 7.67 4.74 0.51
C TRP A 97 7.40 3.54 1.42
N GLN A 98 6.28 2.87 1.18
CA GLN A 98 5.90 1.67 1.90
C GLN A 98 5.43 0.61 0.91
N THR A 99 5.55 -0.63 1.29
CA THR A 99 4.99 -1.75 0.53
C THR A 99 4.15 -2.58 1.49
N VAL A 100 2.91 -2.87 1.11
CA VAL A 100 2.03 -3.67 1.94
C VAL A 100 1.45 -4.82 1.13
N PRO A 101 1.26 -5.96 1.77
CA PRO A 101 0.47 -7.04 1.19
C PRO A 101 -1.01 -6.79 1.46
N VAL A 102 -1.82 -6.86 0.43
CA VAL A 102 -3.28 -6.80 0.56
C VAL A 102 -3.80 -8.19 0.25
N LYS A 103 -4.29 -8.86 1.27
CA LYS A 103 -4.65 -10.27 1.18
C LYS A 103 -6.14 -10.43 0.93
N PHE A 104 -6.46 -11.25 -0.05
CA PHE A 104 -7.84 -11.61 -0.36
C PHE A 104 -8.02 -13.08 -0.08
N GLU A 105 -8.78 -13.38 0.96
CA GLU A 105 -9.04 -14.74 1.40
C GLU A 105 -10.53 -14.94 1.57
N LEU A 106 -11.02 -16.07 1.09
CA LEU A 106 -12.41 -16.43 1.30
C LEU A 106 -12.55 -17.14 2.64
N ILE A 107 -13.54 -16.71 3.41
CA ILE A 107 -13.80 -17.32 4.70
C ILE A 107 -14.73 -18.50 4.46
N SER A 108 -14.28 -19.68 4.85
CA SER A 108 -15.14 -20.85 4.79
C SER A 108 -15.69 -21.14 6.19
N ASN A 109 -16.98 -21.34 6.23
CA ASN A 109 -17.67 -21.70 7.47
C ASN A 109 -17.99 -23.19 7.48
#